data_8a449288f931e4628e477f01fa2aafe2
#
_entry.id   8a449288f931e4628e477f01fa2aafe2
#
_cell.length_a   1.000
_cell.length_b   1.000
_cell.length_c   1.000
_cell.angle_alpha   90.00
_cell.angle_beta   90.00
_cell.angle_gamma   90.00
#
_symmetry.space_group_name_H-M   'P 1'
#
loop_
_entity.id
_entity.type
_entity.pdbx_description
1 polymer ?
#
loop_
_entity_poly.entity_id
_entity_poly.type
_entity_poly.pdbx_seq_one_letter_code
_entity_poly.pdbx_strand_id
1 'polypeptide(L)'
;MPYSSPLEDTKFVLENLLQPHNDLDDTTIDAVLSEAGKLADNYLAPLNHFGDKNNPVLRQDHEVETPNGFSHAFKEIAKGGWIGVASDTDYSGMGLPLRMSAAINEYWQGANLSFSLCSLLTQGLIDAFTL
;
A
#
# COMPACT_ATOMS: atom_id res chain seq x y z
N MET A 1 20.95 0.39 -4.97
CA MET A 1 20.54 -0.69 -4.05
C MET A 1 19.12 -1.06 -4.39
N PRO A 2 18.68 -2.32 -4.28
CA PRO A 2 17.28 -2.66 -4.35
C PRO A 2 16.54 -1.95 -3.20
N TYR A 3 15.28 -1.60 -3.42
CA TYR A 3 14.42 -1.05 -2.37
C TYR A 3 14.22 -2.10 -1.26
N SER A 4 14.15 -1.64 -0.03
CA SER A 4 13.77 -2.43 1.14
C SER A 4 12.95 -1.55 2.07
N SER A 5 11.82 -2.04 2.51
CA SER A 5 10.92 -1.31 3.40
C SER A 5 11.61 -1.05 4.75
N PRO A 6 11.53 0.19 5.29
CA PRO A 6 12.23 0.59 6.52
C PRO A 6 11.47 0.13 7.78
N LEU A 7 11.29 -1.19 7.94
CA LEU A 7 10.44 -1.80 8.97
C LEU A 7 10.85 -1.38 10.39
N GLU A 8 12.13 -1.45 10.72
CA GLU A 8 12.63 -1.15 12.06
C GLU A 8 12.49 0.34 12.39
N ASP A 9 12.76 1.22 11.42
CA ASP A 9 12.61 2.68 11.61
C ASP A 9 11.13 3.04 11.80
N THR A 10 10.23 2.42 11.03
CA THR A 10 8.79 2.62 11.15
C THR A 10 8.27 2.17 12.52
N LYS A 11 8.70 0.99 12.99
CA LYS A 11 8.36 0.52 14.34
C LYS A 11 8.84 1.48 15.42
N PHE A 12 10.09 1.91 15.30
CA PHE A 12 10.65 2.89 16.26
C PHE A 12 9.80 4.16 16.33
N VAL A 13 9.36 4.69 15.18
CA VAL A 13 8.50 5.88 15.13
C VAL A 13 7.14 5.62 15.78
N LEU A 14 6.49 4.51 15.44
CA LEU A 14 5.17 4.17 15.97
C LEU A 14 5.19 3.95 17.50
N GLU A 15 6.24 3.33 18.02
CA GLU A 15 6.35 2.97 19.43
C GLU A 15 6.88 4.11 20.31
N ASN A 16 7.79 4.94 19.78
CA ASN A 16 8.55 5.87 20.61
C ASN A 16 8.26 7.35 20.35
N LEU A 17 7.82 7.71 19.14
CA LEU A 17 7.59 9.11 18.76
C LEU A 17 6.11 9.47 18.69
N LEU A 18 5.25 8.53 18.42
CA LEU A 18 3.80 8.74 18.48
C LEU A 18 3.30 8.45 19.89
N GLN A 19 2.20 9.11 20.29
CA GLN A 19 1.59 8.82 21.58
C GLN A 19 1.13 7.36 21.63
N PRO A 20 1.33 6.68 22.78
CA PRO A 20 0.88 5.30 22.95
C PRO A 20 -0.62 5.18 22.66
N HIS A 21 -0.97 4.34 21.71
CA HIS A 21 -2.34 4.00 21.39
C HIS A 21 -2.56 2.52 21.73
N ASN A 22 -3.50 2.25 22.62
CA ASN A 22 -3.85 0.88 23.06
C ASN A 22 -4.85 0.20 22.13
N ASP A 23 -4.97 0.65 20.88
CA ASP A 23 -5.93 0.17 19.89
C ASP A 23 -5.42 -1.03 19.07
N LEU A 24 -4.11 -1.29 19.09
CA LEU A 24 -3.49 -2.49 18.48
C LEU A 24 -2.38 -3.01 19.39
N ASP A 25 -2.24 -4.33 19.44
CA ASP A 25 -1.09 -4.97 20.07
C ASP A 25 0.14 -4.99 19.14
N ASP A 26 1.33 -5.04 19.74
CA ASP A 26 2.61 -4.98 19.00
C ASP A 26 2.76 -6.14 18.01
N THR A 27 2.20 -7.31 18.32
CA THR A 27 2.24 -8.49 17.45
C THR A 27 1.47 -8.23 16.16
N THR A 28 0.30 -7.60 16.26
CA THR A 28 -0.52 -7.22 15.12
C THR A 28 0.18 -6.14 14.28
N ILE A 29 0.77 -5.12 14.93
CA ILE A 29 1.55 -4.08 14.23
C ILE A 29 2.69 -4.72 13.43
N ASP A 30 3.46 -5.59 14.06
CA ASP A 30 4.58 -6.30 13.44
C ASP A 30 4.15 -7.16 12.24
N ALA A 31 3.08 -7.91 12.39
CA ALA A 31 2.57 -8.77 11.33
C ALA A 31 2.10 -7.95 10.12
N VAL A 32 1.33 -6.89 10.36
CA VAL A 32 0.80 -6.02 9.30
C VAL A 32 1.92 -5.29 8.56
N LEU A 33 2.86 -4.66 9.28
CA LEU A 33 3.98 -3.94 8.65
C LEU A 33 4.91 -4.88 7.88
N SER A 34 5.17 -6.08 8.43
CA SER A 34 5.98 -7.09 7.76
C SER A 34 5.36 -7.55 6.46
N GLU A 35 4.05 -7.83 6.43
CA GLU A 35 3.37 -8.24 5.20
C GLU A 35 3.28 -7.09 4.17
N ALA A 36 2.98 -5.87 4.62
CA ALA A 36 2.99 -4.69 3.76
C ALA A 36 4.37 -4.44 3.13
N GLY A 37 5.43 -4.61 3.93
CA GLY A 37 6.82 -4.52 3.47
C GLY A 37 7.15 -5.59 2.42
N LYS A 38 6.75 -6.84 2.64
CA LYS A 38 6.95 -7.92 1.64
C LYS A 38 6.25 -7.62 0.31
N LEU A 39 5.05 -7.04 0.35
CA LEU A 39 4.35 -6.61 -0.87
C LEU A 39 5.11 -5.50 -1.58
N ALA A 40 5.59 -4.50 -0.84
CA ALA A 40 6.41 -3.42 -1.38
C ALA A 40 7.69 -3.94 -2.03
N ASP A 41 8.45 -4.76 -1.31
CA ASP A 41 9.76 -5.24 -1.72
C ASP A 41 9.68 -6.23 -2.89
N ASN A 42 8.71 -7.15 -2.88
CA ASN A 42 8.64 -8.27 -3.82
C ASN A 42 7.77 -7.99 -5.06
N TYR A 43 6.75 -7.12 -4.94
CA TYR A 43 5.82 -6.85 -6.04
C TYR A 43 5.94 -5.44 -6.59
N LEU A 44 6.07 -4.41 -5.73
CA LEU A 44 6.03 -3.02 -6.19
C LEU A 44 7.39 -2.50 -6.63
N ALA A 45 8.42 -2.71 -5.83
CA ALA A 45 9.75 -2.19 -6.11
C ALA A 45 10.35 -2.70 -7.44
N PRO A 46 10.22 -4.01 -7.81
CA PRO A 46 10.70 -4.49 -9.09
C PRO A 46 10.01 -3.83 -10.28
N LEU A 47 8.74 -3.43 -10.11
CA LEU A 47 7.95 -2.81 -11.18
C LEU A 47 8.24 -1.32 -11.37
N ASN A 48 8.90 -0.65 -10.43
CA ASN A 48 9.13 0.79 -10.51
C ASN A 48 9.97 1.15 -11.74
N HIS A 49 11.18 0.61 -11.83
CA HIS A 49 12.06 0.86 -12.98
C HIS A 49 11.51 0.26 -14.28
N PHE A 50 10.87 -0.91 -14.19
CA PHE A 50 10.28 -1.55 -15.38
C PHE A 50 9.15 -0.69 -15.94
N GLY A 51 8.26 -0.17 -15.10
CA GLY A 51 7.15 0.69 -15.51
C GLY A 51 7.61 2.03 -16.10
N ASP A 52 8.71 2.61 -15.58
CA ASP A 52 9.33 3.81 -16.15
C ASP A 52 9.82 3.61 -17.58
N LYS A 53 10.30 2.42 -17.92
CA LYS A 53 10.80 2.08 -19.26
C LYS A 53 9.73 1.56 -20.22
N ASN A 54 8.61 1.09 -19.70
CA ASN A 54 7.54 0.45 -20.47
C ASN A 54 6.21 1.16 -20.17
N ASN A 55 5.92 2.21 -20.92
CA ASN A 55 4.70 3.01 -20.71
C ASN A 55 3.44 2.20 -21.00
N PRO A 56 2.30 2.53 -20.34
CA PRO A 56 0.99 2.03 -20.73
C PRO A 56 0.68 2.40 -22.19
N VAL A 57 0.00 1.52 -22.89
CA VAL A 57 -0.36 1.69 -24.31
C VAL A 57 -1.86 1.75 -24.46
N LEU A 58 -2.37 2.82 -25.09
CA LEU A 58 -3.76 2.90 -25.49
C LEU A 58 -3.94 2.09 -26.78
N ARG A 59 -4.81 1.06 -26.74
CA ARG A 59 -5.15 0.22 -27.88
C ARG A 59 -6.24 0.84 -28.76
N GLN A 60 -6.41 0.28 -29.96
CA GLN A 60 -7.43 0.75 -30.92
C GLN A 60 -8.86 0.50 -30.44
N ASP A 61 -9.08 -0.47 -29.57
CA ASP A 61 -10.36 -0.79 -28.91
C ASP A 61 -10.66 0.14 -27.71
N HIS A 62 -9.85 1.18 -27.52
CA HIS A 62 -9.92 2.14 -26.42
C HIS A 62 -9.58 1.56 -25.04
N GLU A 63 -9.04 0.35 -24.97
CA GLU A 63 -8.50 -0.23 -23.74
C GLU A 63 -7.05 0.23 -23.50
N VAL A 64 -6.67 0.29 -22.23
CA VAL A 64 -5.29 0.59 -21.83
C VAL A 64 -4.59 -0.69 -21.41
N GLU A 65 -3.53 -1.03 -22.12
CA GLU A 65 -2.63 -2.12 -21.72
C GLU A 65 -1.59 -1.57 -20.75
N THR A 66 -1.61 -2.07 -19.51
CA THR A 66 -0.60 -1.73 -18.51
C THR A 66 0.68 -2.56 -18.71
N PRO A 67 1.86 -2.06 -18.25
CA PRO A 67 3.09 -2.85 -18.30
C PRO A 67 2.93 -4.20 -17.58
N ASN A 68 3.65 -5.21 -18.07
CA ASN A 68 3.62 -6.55 -17.48
C ASN A 68 3.92 -6.52 -15.97
N GLY A 69 3.13 -7.27 -15.19
CA GLY A 69 3.27 -7.36 -13.74
C GLY A 69 2.37 -6.41 -12.96
N PHE A 70 1.99 -5.23 -13.50
CA PHE A 70 1.15 -4.27 -12.77
C PHE A 70 -0.21 -4.83 -12.40
N SER A 71 -0.90 -5.47 -13.34
CA SER A 71 -2.20 -6.11 -13.09
C SER A 71 -2.10 -7.22 -12.05
N HIS A 72 -1.01 -7.99 -12.06
CA HIS A 72 -0.77 -9.04 -11.06
C HIS A 72 -0.54 -8.43 -9.67
N ALA A 73 0.35 -7.47 -9.54
CA ALA A 73 0.61 -6.77 -8.28
C ALA A 73 -0.66 -6.15 -7.70
N PHE A 74 -1.49 -5.50 -8.53
CA PHE A 74 -2.77 -4.94 -8.10
C PHE A 74 -3.72 -6.01 -7.56
N LYS A 75 -3.81 -7.17 -8.22
CA LYS A 75 -4.65 -8.28 -7.77
C LYS A 75 -4.21 -8.84 -6.43
N GLU A 76 -2.92 -8.97 -6.19
CA GLU A 76 -2.39 -9.44 -4.89
C GLU A 76 -2.70 -8.44 -3.77
N ILE A 77 -2.53 -7.14 -4.02
CA ILE A 77 -2.89 -6.09 -3.08
C ILE A 77 -4.41 -6.08 -2.81
N ALA A 78 -5.23 -6.13 -3.84
CA ALA A 78 -6.69 -6.13 -3.70
C ALA A 78 -7.20 -7.39 -2.97
N LYS A 79 -6.66 -8.56 -3.31
CA LYS A 79 -6.99 -9.84 -2.68
C LYS A 79 -6.68 -9.86 -1.18
N GLY A 80 -5.61 -9.20 -0.77
CA GLY A 80 -5.25 -9.03 0.63
C GLY A 80 -6.07 -7.99 1.39
N GLY A 81 -6.99 -7.26 0.73
CA GLY A 81 -7.80 -6.21 1.36
C GLY A 81 -7.04 -4.89 1.60
N TRP A 82 -5.82 -4.78 1.11
CA TRP A 82 -4.90 -3.67 1.41
C TRP A 82 -5.38 -2.29 0.91
N ILE A 83 -6.32 -2.24 -0.03
CA ILE A 83 -6.91 -0.98 -0.50
C ILE A 83 -7.76 -0.34 0.58
N GLY A 84 -8.42 -1.16 1.42
CA GLY A 84 -9.28 -0.71 2.51
C GLY A 84 -8.64 -0.79 3.90
N VAL A 85 -7.33 -0.55 4.04
CA VAL A 85 -6.60 -0.69 5.31
C VAL A 85 -7.25 0.07 6.46
N ALA A 86 -7.58 1.34 6.27
CA ALA A 86 -8.21 2.18 7.30
C ALA A 86 -9.74 2.27 7.16
N SER A 87 -10.33 1.59 6.17
CA SER A 87 -11.78 1.60 5.96
C SER A 87 -12.49 0.76 7.01
N ASP A 88 -13.75 1.13 7.30
CA ASP A 88 -14.58 0.45 8.26
C ASP A 88 -14.81 -1.03 7.90
N THR A 89 -14.81 -1.88 8.92
CA THR A 89 -15.03 -3.33 8.79
C THR A 89 -16.44 -3.66 8.28
N ASP A 90 -17.43 -2.81 8.51
CA ASP A 90 -18.78 -2.95 7.98
C ASP A 90 -18.83 -2.89 6.45
N TYR A 91 -17.81 -2.28 5.84
CA TYR A 91 -17.62 -2.20 4.38
C TYR A 91 -16.48 -3.07 3.87
N SER A 92 -16.12 -4.11 4.61
CA SER A 92 -15.02 -5.03 4.27
C SER A 92 -13.63 -4.39 4.31
N GLY A 93 -13.46 -3.28 5.04
CA GLY A 93 -12.16 -2.71 5.36
C GLY A 93 -11.45 -3.47 6.48
N MET A 94 -10.19 -3.17 6.70
CA MET A 94 -9.42 -3.77 7.81
C MET A 94 -9.67 -3.07 9.15
N GLY A 95 -10.21 -1.86 9.16
CA GLY A 95 -10.44 -1.06 10.37
C GLY A 95 -9.16 -0.66 11.10
N LEU A 96 -8.02 -0.66 10.42
CA LEU A 96 -6.76 -0.29 11.06
C LEU A 96 -6.65 1.23 11.26
N PRO A 97 -5.96 1.68 12.32
CA PRO A 97 -5.76 3.09 12.56
C PRO A 97 -5.05 3.80 11.41
N LEU A 98 -5.36 5.08 11.20
CA LEU A 98 -4.79 5.90 10.13
C LEU A 98 -3.25 5.89 10.12
N ARG A 99 -2.59 5.84 11.30
CA ARG A 99 -1.13 5.75 11.41
C ARG A 99 -0.57 4.48 10.75
N MET A 100 -1.30 3.36 10.79
CA MET A 100 -0.91 2.13 10.10
C MET A 100 -1.05 2.28 8.59
N SER A 101 -2.14 2.89 8.13
CA SER A 101 -2.33 3.22 6.72
C SER A 101 -1.23 4.16 6.21
N ALA A 102 -0.85 5.17 7.00
CA ALA A 102 0.25 6.07 6.66
C ALA A 102 1.59 5.34 6.51
N ALA A 103 1.93 4.46 7.45
CA ALA A 103 3.16 3.66 7.41
C ALA A 103 3.20 2.72 6.19
N ILE A 104 2.08 2.04 5.89
CA ILE A 104 1.97 1.16 4.72
C ILE A 104 2.10 1.97 3.42
N ASN A 105 1.46 3.12 3.33
CA ASN A 105 1.56 4.01 2.17
C ASN A 105 2.99 4.53 1.97
N GLU A 106 3.75 4.79 3.05
CA GLU A 106 5.17 5.15 2.95
C GLU A 106 5.97 4.04 2.26
N TYR A 107 5.78 2.77 2.66
CA TYR A 107 6.47 1.65 2.01
C TYR A 107 6.13 1.55 0.51
N TRP A 108 4.85 1.64 0.19
CA TRP A 108 4.39 1.46 -1.18
C TRP A 108 4.78 2.62 -2.09
N GLN A 109 4.68 3.85 -1.60
CA GLN A 109 5.10 5.03 -2.36
C GLN A 109 6.63 5.06 -2.52
N GLY A 110 7.39 4.67 -1.50
CA GLY A 110 8.83 4.52 -1.60
C GLY A 110 9.26 3.43 -2.58
N ALA A 111 8.51 2.32 -2.65
CA ALA A 111 8.76 1.23 -3.58
C ALA A 111 8.36 1.58 -5.01
N ASN A 112 7.15 2.14 -5.21
CA ASN A 112 6.61 2.48 -6.53
C ASN A 112 5.48 3.52 -6.41
N LEU A 113 5.84 4.79 -6.51
CA LEU A 113 4.89 5.89 -6.38
C LEU A 113 3.78 5.84 -7.44
N SER A 114 4.13 5.57 -8.70
CA SER A 114 3.16 5.54 -9.80
C SER A 114 2.07 4.48 -9.61
N PHE A 115 2.44 3.32 -9.06
CA PHE A 115 1.50 2.28 -8.72
C PHE A 115 0.60 2.69 -7.54
N SER A 116 1.17 3.27 -6.50
CA SER A 116 0.47 3.65 -5.26
C SER A 116 -0.60 4.70 -5.49
N LEU A 117 -0.43 5.58 -6.47
CA LEU A 117 -1.44 6.57 -6.85
C LEU A 117 -2.77 5.94 -7.29
N CYS A 118 -2.76 4.70 -7.78
CA CYS A 118 -3.98 3.99 -8.18
C CYS A 118 -4.92 3.72 -6.99
N SER A 119 -4.40 3.34 -5.83
CA SER A 119 -5.19 3.07 -4.62
C SER A 119 -5.51 4.33 -3.82
N LEU A 120 -4.64 5.34 -3.87
CA LEU A 120 -4.75 6.57 -3.08
C LEU A 120 -6.05 7.34 -3.37
N LEU A 121 -6.48 7.40 -4.63
CA LEU A 121 -7.73 8.07 -5.01
C LEU A 121 -8.96 7.36 -4.44
N THR A 122 -8.94 6.03 -4.39
CA THR A 122 -10.03 5.24 -3.79
C THR A 122 -10.10 5.47 -2.28
N GLN A 123 -8.97 5.52 -1.59
CA GLN A 123 -8.90 5.83 -0.16
C GLN A 123 -9.46 7.21 0.14
N GLY A 124 -9.03 8.23 -0.60
CA GLY A 124 -9.56 9.59 -0.43
C GLY A 124 -11.07 9.72 -0.69
N LEU A 125 -11.61 8.92 -1.63
CA LEU A 125 -13.05 8.86 -1.86
C LEU A 125 -13.79 8.22 -0.67
N ILE A 126 -13.29 7.13 -0.14
CA ILE A 126 -13.86 6.45 1.04
C ILE A 126 -13.88 7.42 2.23
N ASP A 127 -12.78 8.09 2.50
CA ASP A 127 -12.67 9.07 3.60
C ASP A 127 -13.71 10.20 3.45
N ALA A 128 -13.96 10.67 2.22
CA ALA A 128 -14.95 11.70 1.96
C ALA A 128 -16.41 11.25 2.22
N PHE A 129 -16.69 9.96 2.10
CA PHE A 129 -18.02 9.41 2.36
C PHE A 129 -18.25 9.00 3.83
N THR A 130 -17.20 8.90 4.63
CA THR A 130 -17.27 8.52 6.05
C THR A 130 -17.31 9.70 7.01
N LEU A 131 -17.28 10.94 6.49
CA LEU A 131 -17.47 12.19 7.24
C LEU A 131 -18.96 12.48 7.40
#